data_c84a7a90b70c871ffc7ea6c0d4468651
#
_entry.id   c84a7a90b70c871ffc7ea6c0d4468651
#
_cell.length_a   1.000
_cell.length_b   1.000
_cell.length_c   1.000
_cell.angle_alpha   90.00
_cell.angle_beta   90.00
_cell.angle_gamma   90.00
#
_symmetry.space_group_name_H-M   'P 1'
#
loop_
_entity.id
_entity.type
_entity.pdbx_description
1 polymer ?
#
loop_
_entity_poly.entity_id
_entity_poly.type
_entity_poly.pdbx_seq_one_letter_code
_entity_poly.pdbx_strand_id
1 'polypeptide(L)'
;MYGFAKKEYEAYGIDTEAAIAKLKDIPVSIHCWQGDDVVGLDGGGALSGGIQTTGNYPGRARNFEELKADIRKAFGLMPGKKRLNLHASYAVGATVDRDEYEPKHFSEWVKFAKELGLDGIDFNPTMFSHKNVKGGLTLS
;
A
#
# COMPACT_ATOMS: atom_id res chain seq x y z
N MET A 1 25.49 -14.70 -12.63
CA MET A 1 24.71 -15.04 -11.42
C MET A 1 23.42 -15.81 -11.75
N TYR A 2 22.54 -15.33 -12.64
CA TYR A 2 21.26 -16.01 -12.94
C TYR A 2 21.44 -17.45 -13.46
N GLY A 3 22.38 -17.70 -14.41
CA GLY A 3 22.63 -19.04 -14.93
C GLY A 3 23.12 -20.06 -13.89
N PHE A 4 23.82 -19.60 -12.86
CA PHE A 4 24.19 -20.45 -11.73
C PHE A 4 22.94 -20.79 -10.88
N ALA A 5 22.19 -19.79 -10.47
CA ALA A 5 20.97 -20.02 -9.71
C ALA A 5 19.97 -20.92 -10.43
N LYS A 6 19.82 -20.75 -11.75
CA LYS A 6 18.98 -21.63 -12.58
C LYS A 6 19.36 -23.11 -12.44
N LYS A 7 20.66 -23.43 -12.53
CA LYS A 7 21.14 -24.83 -12.38
C LYS A 7 20.88 -25.39 -10.99
N GLU A 8 21.02 -24.57 -9.95
CA GLU A 8 20.72 -25.01 -8.58
C GLU A 8 19.24 -25.34 -8.42
N TYR A 9 18.34 -24.52 -8.97
CA TYR A 9 16.91 -24.78 -8.93
C TYR A 9 16.52 -25.99 -9.79
N GLU A 10 17.16 -26.19 -10.94
CA GLU A 10 16.95 -27.38 -11.80
C GLU A 10 17.25 -28.68 -11.05
N ALA A 11 18.25 -28.69 -10.16
CA ALA A 11 18.57 -29.85 -9.32
C ALA A 11 17.42 -30.26 -8.38
N TYR A 12 16.53 -29.33 -8.07
CA TYR A 12 15.30 -29.57 -7.29
C TYR A 12 14.05 -29.80 -8.17
N GLY A 13 14.22 -29.93 -9.48
CA GLY A 13 13.10 -30.12 -10.41
C GLY A 13 12.31 -28.84 -10.72
N ILE A 14 12.87 -27.66 -10.42
CA ILE A 14 12.19 -26.37 -10.61
C ILE A 14 12.63 -25.75 -11.93
N ASP A 15 11.69 -25.54 -12.83
CA ASP A 15 11.88 -24.71 -14.04
C ASP A 15 11.70 -23.23 -13.69
N THR A 16 12.81 -22.52 -13.57
CA THR A 16 12.81 -21.10 -13.20
C THR A 16 12.20 -20.21 -14.28
N GLU A 17 12.32 -20.56 -15.56
CA GLU A 17 11.70 -19.77 -16.65
C GLU A 17 10.18 -19.87 -16.59
N ALA A 18 9.66 -21.09 -16.40
CA ALA A 18 8.23 -21.31 -16.24
C ALA A 18 7.70 -20.60 -14.97
N ALA A 19 8.44 -20.64 -13.86
CA ALA A 19 8.07 -19.92 -12.65
C ALA A 19 8.02 -18.41 -12.84
N ILE A 20 9.03 -17.82 -13.49
CA ILE A 20 9.08 -16.40 -13.81
C ILE A 20 7.92 -16.00 -14.74
N ALA A 21 7.63 -16.83 -15.75
CA ALA A 21 6.51 -16.59 -16.65
C ALA A 21 5.16 -16.54 -15.90
N LYS A 22 4.94 -17.46 -14.98
CA LYS A 22 3.74 -17.46 -14.11
C LYS A 22 3.68 -16.23 -13.21
N LEU A 23 4.80 -15.83 -12.62
CA LEU A 23 4.86 -14.65 -11.74
C LEU A 23 4.52 -13.34 -12.45
N LYS A 24 4.81 -13.21 -13.74
CA LYS A 24 4.46 -12.02 -14.53
C LYS A 24 2.95 -11.75 -14.58
N ASP A 25 2.13 -12.77 -14.43
CA ASP A 25 0.68 -12.67 -14.47
C ASP A 25 0.04 -12.47 -13.09
N ILE A 26 0.81 -12.61 -12.03
CA ILE A 26 0.34 -12.42 -10.66
C ILE A 26 0.48 -10.93 -10.29
N PRO A 27 -0.62 -10.22 -9.99
CA PRO A 27 -0.52 -8.83 -9.54
C PRO A 27 0.02 -8.77 -8.12
N VAL A 28 0.97 -7.87 -7.91
CA VAL A 28 1.57 -7.61 -6.59
C VAL A 28 0.97 -6.35 -6.01
N SER A 29 0.33 -6.47 -4.84
CA SER A 29 -0.18 -5.32 -4.10
C SER A 29 0.94 -4.68 -3.28
N ILE A 30 1.15 -3.39 -3.48
CA ILE A 30 2.20 -2.63 -2.83
C ILE A 30 1.58 -1.79 -1.73
N HIS A 31 2.08 -1.98 -0.53
CA HIS A 31 1.69 -1.17 0.62
C HIS A 31 2.41 0.17 0.56
N CYS A 32 1.66 1.26 0.70
CA CYS A 32 2.23 2.60 0.72
C CYS A 32 2.51 3.13 2.13
N TRP A 33 2.72 2.28 3.09
CA TRP A 33 3.01 2.64 4.48
C TRP A 33 4.18 3.60 4.64
N GLN A 34 5.17 3.44 3.77
CA GLN A 34 6.39 4.25 3.83
C GLN A 34 6.23 5.64 3.20
N GLY A 35 5.12 5.88 2.54
CA GLY A 35 4.79 7.22 2.04
C GLY A 35 4.15 8.10 3.11
N ASP A 36 3.51 7.49 4.13
CA ASP A 36 2.71 8.21 5.11
C ASP A 36 3.11 8.05 6.56
N ASP A 37 4.17 7.39 6.83
CA ASP A 37 4.57 6.83 8.13
C ASP A 37 4.14 7.64 9.38
N VAL A 38 3.76 8.89 9.24
CA VAL A 38 3.41 9.75 10.38
C VAL A 38 2.29 10.74 10.12
N VAL A 39 2.03 11.10 8.87
CA VAL A 39 1.04 12.14 8.57
C VAL A 39 0.06 11.60 7.55
N GLY A 40 -1.13 11.24 8.02
CA GLY A 40 -2.21 10.88 7.12
C GLY A 40 -2.66 12.05 6.24
N LEU A 41 -3.48 11.75 5.26
CA LEU A 41 -4.07 12.73 4.34
C LEU A 41 -5.47 13.19 4.78
N ASP A 42 -5.97 12.59 5.84
CA ASP A 42 -7.30 12.83 6.42
C ASP A 42 -7.35 14.02 7.39
N GLY A 43 -6.22 14.75 7.56
CA GLY A 43 -6.14 15.88 8.49
C GLY A 43 -6.16 15.47 9.97
N GLY A 44 -6.21 14.19 10.25
CA GLY A 44 -6.10 13.64 11.62
C GLY A 44 -4.71 13.90 12.20
N GLY A 45 -4.65 14.14 13.51
CA GLY A 45 -3.40 14.29 14.25
C GLY A 45 -2.53 13.03 14.17
N ALA A 46 -1.31 13.13 14.67
CA ALA A 46 -0.37 12.01 14.71
C ALA A 46 -1.06 10.72 15.19
N LEU A 47 -0.87 9.63 14.45
CA LEU A 47 -1.38 8.33 14.82
C LEU A 47 -0.86 7.96 16.22
N SER A 48 -1.75 7.87 17.19
CA SER A 48 -1.42 7.42 18.53
C SER A 48 -1.67 5.93 18.64
N GLY A 49 -0.62 5.17 18.89
CA GLY A 49 -0.69 3.73 19.08
C GLY A 49 -0.38 2.91 17.85
N GLY A 50 0.31 1.82 18.03
CA GLY A 50 0.85 0.97 16.98
C GLY A 50 2.34 1.24 16.71
N ILE A 51 2.90 0.54 15.77
CA ILE A 51 4.30 0.72 15.37
C ILE A 51 4.39 2.01 14.54
N GLN A 52 4.63 3.11 15.19
CA GLN A 52 5.02 4.35 14.54
C GLN A 52 6.51 4.24 14.20
N THR A 53 6.81 3.64 13.09
CA THR A 53 8.15 3.14 12.98
C THR A 53 9.14 4.08 12.38
N THR A 54 8.80 5.08 11.58
CA THR A 54 9.89 5.56 10.77
C THR A 54 9.73 6.95 10.23
N GLY A 55 8.74 7.62 10.67
CA GLY A 55 8.29 8.84 10.05
C GLY A 55 9.22 10.03 10.02
N ASN A 56 10.46 9.90 10.37
CA ASN A 56 11.39 11.03 10.44
C ASN A 56 12.43 11.09 9.31
N TYR A 57 12.28 10.30 8.24
CA TYR A 57 13.23 10.46 7.15
C TYR A 57 12.88 11.70 6.29
N PRO A 58 13.89 12.41 5.75
CA PRO A 58 13.68 13.71 5.12
C PRO A 58 12.85 13.71 3.82
N GLY A 59 12.57 12.59 3.25
CA GLY A 59 11.88 12.48 1.96
C GLY A 59 10.44 11.97 2.03
N ARG A 60 9.84 11.89 3.22
CA ARG A 60 8.46 11.40 3.36
C ARG A 60 7.45 12.29 2.63
N ALA A 61 6.44 11.70 2.04
CA ALA A 61 5.34 12.43 1.45
C ALA A 61 4.52 13.18 2.53
N ARG A 62 4.22 14.44 2.27
CA ARG A 62 3.51 15.34 3.19
C ARG A 62 2.07 15.62 2.76
N ASN A 63 1.75 15.26 1.54
CA ASN A 63 0.46 15.48 0.92
C ASN A 63 0.19 14.45 -0.19
N PHE A 64 -1.02 14.47 -0.71
CA PHE A 64 -1.46 13.53 -1.74
C PHE A 64 -0.61 13.58 -3.01
N GLU A 65 -0.20 14.75 -3.47
CA GLU A 65 0.59 14.88 -4.70
C GLU A 65 2.00 14.31 -4.56
N GLU A 66 2.65 14.56 -3.42
CA GLU A 66 3.96 13.98 -3.11
C GLU A 66 3.88 12.44 -3.03
N LEU A 67 2.84 11.91 -2.37
CA LEU A 67 2.63 10.47 -2.26
C LEU A 67 2.38 9.82 -3.63
N LYS A 68 1.59 10.46 -4.49
CA LYS A 68 1.41 10.01 -5.89
C LYS A 68 2.73 10.00 -6.67
N ALA A 69 3.58 11.00 -6.46
CA ALA A 69 4.88 11.06 -7.13
C ALA A 69 5.78 9.90 -6.68
N ASP A 70 5.81 9.59 -5.39
CA ASP A 70 6.56 8.45 -4.84
C ASP A 70 6.05 7.12 -5.39
N ILE A 71 4.73 6.94 -5.42
CA ILE A 71 4.11 5.73 -5.98
C ILE A 71 4.43 5.59 -7.47
N ARG A 72 4.31 6.66 -8.26
CA ARG A 72 4.70 6.61 -9.68
C ARG A 72 6.15 6.20 -9.85
N LYS A 73 7.04 6.74 -9.03
CA LYS A 73 8.46 6.39 -9.07
C LYS A 73 8.69 4.93 -8.73
N ALA A 74 8.12 4.44 -7.65
CA ALA A 74 8.24 3.06 -7.22
C ALA A 74 7.68 2.09 -8.28
N PHE A 75 6.49 2.38 -8.81
CA PHE A 75 5.85 1.56 -9.83
C PHE A 75 6.61 1.55 -11.16
N GLY A 76 7.26 2.68 -11.50
CA GLY A 76 8.13 2.75 -12.68
C GLY A 76 9.39 1.87 -12.59
N LEU A 77 9.81 1.51 -11.38
CA LEU A 77 10.97 0.64 -11.14
C LEU A 77 10.60 -0.85 -11.02
N MET A 78 9.31 -1.17 -10.92
CA MET A 78 8.85 -2.52 -10.68
C MET A 78 8.21 -3.12 -11.93
N PRO A 79 8.64 -4.30 -12.37
CA PRO A 79 8.00 -5.01 -13.47
C PRO A 79 6.69 -5.68 -13.03
N GLY A 80 5.89 -6.11 -14.01
CA GLY A 80 4.68 -6.90 -13.77
C GLY A 80 3.43 -6.10 -13.43
N LYS A 81 2.35 -6.83 -13.17
CA LYS A 81 1.05 -6.27 -12.77
C LYS A 81 1.08 -5.80 -11.34
N LYS A 82 0.47 -4.66 -11.07
CA LYS A 82 0.53 -3.99 -9.76
C LYS A 82 -0.85 -3.68 -9.24
N ARG A 83 -0.97 -3.73 -7.93
CA ARG A 83 -2.10 -3.24 -7.16
C ARG A 83 -1.56 -2.28 -6.08
N LEU A 84 -2.42 -1.48 -5.52
CA LEU A 84 -2.07 -0.53 -4.48
C LEU A 84 -2.86 -0.83 -3.22
N ASN A 85 -2.18 -0.97 -2.10
CA ASN A 85 -2.81 -1.06 -0.79
C ASN A 85 -2.78 0.30 -0.11
N LEU A 86 -3.95 0.82 0.21
CA LEU A 86 -4.12 2.09 0.89
C LEU A 86 -4.29 1.90 2.40
N HIS A 87 -3.87 2.90 3.14
CA HIS A 87 -4.11 3.01 4.58
C HIS A 87 -5.37 3.84 4.87
N ALA A 88 -6.01 3.64 6.02
CA ALA A 88 -7.20 4.41 6.42
C ALA A 88 -6.96 5.91 6.46
N SER A 89 -5.75 6.34 6.84
CA SER A 89 -5.34 7.74 6.88
C SER A 89 -5.19 8.42 5.51
N TYR A 90 -5.45 7.69 4.42
CA TYR A 90 -5.33 8.22 3.06
C TYR A 90 -6.62 8.80 2.48
N ALA A 91 -7.67 8.89 3.27
CA ALA A 91 -8.89 9.59 2.86
C ALA A 91 -8.56 11.07 2.63
N VAL A 92 -8.60 11.49 1.37
CA VAL A 92 -8.14 12.84 0.97
C VAL A 92 -9.14 13.90 1.42
N GLY A 93 -8.70 14.78 2.32
CA GLY A 93 -9.53 15.89 2.81
C GLY A 93 -10.72 15.45 3.66
N ALA A 94 -10.74 14.22 4.17
CA ALA A 94 -11.79 13.78 5.07
C ALA A 94 -11.65 14.47 6.42
N THR A 95 -12.74 15.05 6.89
CA THR A 95 -12.86 15.67 8.22
C THR A 95 -13.74 14.85 9.16
N VAL A 96 -14.10 13.64 8.74
CA VAL A 96 -14.95 12.71 9.47
C VAL A 96 -14.13 11.61 10.12
N ASP A 97 -14.69 10.94 11.10
CA ASP A 97 -14.05 9.81 11.77
C ASP A 97 -13.98 8.59 10.81
N ARG A 98 -13.08 7.65 11.10
CA ARG A 98 -12.82 6.51 10.21
C ARG A 98 -14.01 5.57 10.01
N ASP A 99 -14.90 5.48 10.98
CA ASP A 99 -16.15 4.71 10.86
C ASP A 99 -17.22 5.41 10.02
N GLU A 100 -16.99 6.67 9.64
CA GLU A 100 -17.86 7.45 8.78
C GLU A 100 -17.31 7.60 7.35
N TYR A 101 -16.24 6.86 6.99
CA TYR A 101 -15.68 6.94 5.65
C TYR A 101 -16.66 6.40 4.61
N GLU A 102 -16.80 7.14 3.54
CA GLU A 102 -17.57 6.79 2.36
C GLU A 102 -16.64 6.66 1.13
N PRO A 103 -17.07 5.96 0.08
CA PRO A 103 -16.27 5.82 -1.16
C PRO A 103 -15.81 7.15 -1.76
N LYS A 104 -16.58 8.23 -1.57
CA LYS A 104 -16.24 9.57 -2.07
C LYS A 104 -14.90 10.08 -1.53
N HIS A 105 -14.52 9.72 -0.29
CA HIS A 105 -13.26 10.14 0.33
C HIS A 105 -12.02 9.50 -0.33
N PHE A 106 -12.23 8.47 -1.15
CA PHE A 106 -11.18 7.78 -1.90
C PHE A 106 -11.28 8.02 -3.42
N SER A 107 -12.14 8.93 -3.87
CA SER A 107 -12.37 9.17 -5.29
C SER A 107 -11.10 9.60 -6.04
N GLU A 108 -10.24 10.37 -5.41
CA GLU A 108 -8.96 10.79 -6.00
C GLU A 108 -8.00 9.60 -6.18
N TRP A 109 -8.03 8.64 -5.26
CA TRP A 109 -7.28 7.40 -5.39
C TRP A 109 -7.80 6.53 -6.54
N VAL A 110 -9.11 6.47 -6.73
CA VAL A 110 -9.72 5.74 -7.85
C VAL A 110 -9.30 6.36 -9.19
N LYS A 111 -9.27 7.69 -9.29
CA LYS A 111 -8.75 8.38 -10.48
C LYS A 111 -7.29 8.04 -10.72
N PHE A 112 -6.47 8.10 -9.70
CA PHE A 112 -5.05 7.79 -9.77
C PHE A 112 -4.78 6.32 -10.14
N ALA A 113 -5.52 5.39 -9.58
CA ALA A 113 -5.43 3.98 -9.94
C ALA A 113 -5.74 3.73 -11.42
N LYS A 114 -6.78 4.40 -11.94
CA LYS A 114 -7.14 4.34 -13.38
C LYS A 114 -6.03 4.94 -14.25
N GLU A 115 -5.45 6.06 -13.84
CA GLU A 115 -4.31 6.68 -14.52
C GLU A 115 -3.12 5.72 -14.64
N LEU A 116 -2.85 4.97 -13.58
CA LEU A 116 -1.76 3.99 -13.53
C LEU A 116 -2.10 2.64 -14.17
N GLY A 117 -3.33 2.44 -14.63
CA GLY A 117 -3.79 1.16 -15.18
C GLY A 117 -3.80 0.02 -14.17
N LEU A 118 -4.10 0.30 -12.90
CA LEU A 118 -4.15 -0.71 -11.85
C LEU A 118 -5.45 -1.52 -11.93
N ASP A 119 -5.34 -2.83 -11.70
CA ASP A 119 -6.48 -3.74 -11.66
C ASP A 119 -7.36 -3.54 -10.42
N GLY A 120 -6.84 -2.92 -9.38
CA GLY A 120 -7.57 -2.66 -8.15
C GLY A 120 -6.76 -1.97 -7.07
N ILE A 121 -7.48 -1.54 -6.05
CA ILE A 121 -6.94 -0.95 -4.83
C ILE A 121 -7.39 -1.83 -3.66
N ASP A 122 -6.45 -2.18 -2.79
CA ASP A 122 -6.75 -2.80 -1.51
C ASP A 122 -6.81 -1.71 -0.44
N PHE A 123 -7.48 -1.99 0.67
CA PHE A 123 -7.66 -1.02 1.73
C PHE A 123 -7.42 -1.65 3.11
N ASN A 124 -6.54 -1.03 3.90
CA ASN A 124 -6.33 -1.39 5.29
C ASN A 124 -7.03 -0.38 6.22
N PRO A 125 -8.14 -0.75 6.86
CA PRO A 125 -8.96 0.19 7.63
C PRO A 125 -8.31 0.63 8.95
N THR A 126 -7.36 -0.10 9.48
CA THR A 126 -6.64 0.23 10.75
C THR A 126 -7.57 0.62 11.90
N MET A 127 -8.56 -0.21 12.19
CA MET A 127 -9.61 0.13 13.17
C MET A 127 -9.24 -0.25 14.61
N PHE A 128 -8.10 -0.87 14.84
CA PHE A 128 -7.72 -1.42 16.16
C PHE A 128 -7.65 -0.38 17.28
N SER A 129 -7.33 0.86 16.95
CA SER A 129 -7.23 1.98 17.90
C SER A 129 -8.43 2.92 17.86
N HIS A 130 -9.49 2.57 17.13
CA HIS A 130 -10.65 3.43 17.05
C HIS A 130 -11.41 3.48 18.37
N LYS A 131 -11.89 4.67 18.77
CA LYS A 131 -12.61 4.91 20.04
C LYS A 131 -13.82 4.00 20.28
N ASN A 132 -14.46 3.53 19.20
CA ASN A 132 -15.62 2.64 19.24
C ASN A 132 -15.23 1.16 19.39
N VAL A 133 -13.95 0.81 19.23
CA VAL A 133 -13.45 -0.55 19.42
C VAL A 133 -13.05 -0.74 20.88
N LYS A 134 -14.01 -1.17 21.67
CA LYS A 134 -13.78 -1.43 23.11
C LYS A 134 -13.21 -2.82 23.31
N GLY A 135 -12.05 -2.93 23.98
CA GLY A 135 -11.44 -4.21 24.34
C GLY A 135 -10.65 -4.92 23.23
N GLY A 136 -10.39 -4.24 22.14
CA GLY A 136 -9.65 -4.80 20.98
C GLY A 136 -10.55 -5.63 20.04
N LEU A 137 -10.02 -5.96 18.88
CA LEU A 137 -10.67 -6.89 17.94
C LEU A 137 -10.44 -8.31 18.44
N THR A 138 -11.45 -8.90 19.06
CA THR A 138 -11.47 -10.34 19.26
C THR A 138 -12.08 -10.99 18.02
N LEU A 139 -11.26 -11.74 17.31
CA LEU A 139 -11.77 -12.71 16.35
C LEU A 139 -12.35 -13.88 17.16
N SER A 140 -13.64 -13.86 17.38
CA SER A 140 -14.36 -15.00 17.93
C SER A 140 -14.86 -15.88 16.80
#